data_0da1573095f338b3044d282a76a71742
#
_entry.id   0da1573095f338b3044d282a76a71742
#
_cell.length_a   1.000
_cell.length_b   1.000
_cell.length_c   1.000
_cell.angle_alpha   90.00
_cell.angle_beta   90.00
_cell.angle_gamma   90.00
#
_symmetry.space_group_name_H-M   'P 1'
#
loop_
_entity.id
_entity.type
_entity.pdbx_description
1 polymer ?
#
loop_
_entity_poly.entity_id
_entity_poly.type
_entity_poly.pdbx_seq_one_letter_code
_entity_poly.pdbx_strand_id
1 'polypeptide(L)'
;NADHIAGVLRYSDNDGYDALWNAHLNSAIIPWSEGLVENPERMRGFQYPDVSAVELAKMWVKTYGYLFADAEGEPNAGETASAPAREWLASSMHHSLNSSIDAAHGGEENPDGTVVLSKAGWINGEGDYYALNDAGIVLPSGESGNEPGYAIAIMSNACGRNDLLADLAGTLHNILS
;
A
#
# COMPACT_ATOMS: atom_id res chain seq x y z
N ASN A 1 -18.16 4.61 -6.79
CA ASN A 1 -16.70 4.32 -6.87
C ASN A 1 -16.00 4.46 -5.51
N ALA A 2 -16.34 5.45 -4.65
CA ALA A 2 -15.69 5.63 -3.36
C ALA A 2 -15.84 4.40 -2.45
N ASP A 3 -17.04 3.83 -2.36
CA ASP A 3 -17.29 2.63 -1.56
C ASP A 3 -16.48 1.42 -2.05
N HIS A 4 -16.36 1.24 -3.37
CA HIS A 4 -15.49 0.19 -3.93
C HIS A 4 -14.02 0.43 -3.58
N ILE A 5 -13.52 1.66 -3.68
CA ILE A 5 -12.12 1.97 -3.33
C ILE A 5 -11.88 1.66 -1.85
N ALA A 6 -12.74 2.12 -0.95
CA ALA A 6 -12.60 1.84 0.48
C ALA A 6 -12.71 0.34 0.79
N GLY A 7 -13.64 -0.38 0.14
CA GLY A 7 -13.80 -1.83 0.27
C GLY A 7 -12.55 -2.59 -0.18
N VAL A 8 -11.99 -2.22 -1.33
CA VAL A 8 -10.74 -2.82 -1.85
C VAL A 8 -9.57 -2.56 -0.91
N LEU A 9 -9.37 -1.32 -0.49
CA LEU A 9 -8.22 -0.94 0.33
C LEU A 9 -8.28 -1.55 1.73
N ARG A 10 -9.44 -1.48 2.40
CA ARG A 10 -9.58 -1.94 3.77
C ARG A 10 -9.85 -3.43 3.89
N TYR A 11 -10.71 -3.99 3.04
CA TYR A 11 -11.24 -5.35 3.19
C TYR A 11 -10.82 -6.31 2.08
N SER A 12 -10.02 -5.86 1.09
CA SER A 12 -9.66 -6.65 -0.10
C SER A 12 -10.90 -7.17 -0.84
N ASP A 13 -11.90 -6.30 -1.02
CA ASP A 13 -13.15 -6.61 -1.72
C ASP A 13 -12.87 -6.91 -3.21
N ASN A 14 -12.98 -8.18 -3.60
CA ASN A 14 -12.72 -8.62 -4.96
C ASN A 14 -13.76 -8.11 -5.94
N ASP A 15 -15.05 -8.06 -5.56
CA ASP A 15 -16.12 -7.55 -6.42
C ASP A 15 -15.93 -6.05 -6.68
N GLY A 16 -15.56 -5.30 -5.65
CA GLY A 16 -15.17 -3.89 -5.76
C GLY A 16 -13.95 -3.68 -6.65
N TYR A 17 -12.93 -4.55 -6.52
CA TYR A 17 -11.74 -4.51 -7.37
C TYR A 17 -12.07 -4.78 -8.83
N ASP A 18 -12.85 -5.82 -9.13
CA ASP A 18 -13.30 -6.12 -10.49
C ASP A 18 -14.12 -4.98 -11.10
N ALA A 19 -14.99 -4.35 -10.33
CA ALA A 19 -15.76 -3.19 -10.78
C ALA A 19 -14.86 -2.00 -11.14
N LEU A 20 -13.85 -1.70 -10.30
CA LEU A 20 -12.87 -0.64 -10.56
C LEU A 20 -11.98 -0.98 -11.76
N TRP A 21 -11.50 -2.21 -11.84
CA TRP A 21 -10.71 -2.70 -12.97
C TRP A 21 -11.44 -2.52 -14.29
N ASN A 22 -12.68 -2.99 -14.37
CA ASN A 22 -13.50 -2.90 -15.60
C ASN A 22 -13.84 -1.46 -15.99
N ALA A 23 -14.03 -0.58 -14.98
CA ALA A 23 -14.35 0.83 -15.24
C ALA A 23 -13.14 1.66 -15.69
N HIS A 24 -11.93 1.28 -15.26
CA HIS A 24 -10.73 2.11 -15.38
C HIS A 24 -9.55 1.41 -16.07
N LEU A 25 -9.82 0.37 -16.85
CA LEU A 25 -8.79 -0.41 -17.57
C LEU A 25 -7.65 0.45 -18.09
N ASN A 26 -6.45 0.23 -17.56
CA ASN A 26 -5.19 0.84 -18.00
C ASN A 26 -5.15 2.38 -18.02
N SER A 27 -6.16 3.05 -17.47
CA SER A 27 -6.28 4.51 -17.63
C SER A 27 -5.14 5.29 -16.95
N ALA A 28 -4.65 4.81 -15.81
CA ALA A 28 -3.64 5.52 -15.04
C ALA A 28 -2.46 4.67 -14.57
N ILE A 29 -2.60 3.33 -14.50
CA ILE A 29 -1.56 2.48 -13.89
C ILE A 29 -0.22 2.55 -14.63
N ILE A 30 -0.23 2.65 -15.95
CA ILE A 30 1.00 2.74 -16.73
C ILE A 30 1.72 4.07 -16.50
N PRO A 31 1.10 5.26 -16.70
CA PRO A 31 1.72 6.53 -16.36
C PRO A 31 2.10 6.61 -14.88
N TRP A 32 1.30 6.04 -13.97
CA TRP A 32 1.62 6.01 -12.56
C TRP A 32 2.91 5.23 -12.27
N SER A 33 3.12 4.10 -12.94
CA SER A 33 4.25 3.20 -12.74
C SER A 33 5.53 3.59 -13.50
N GLU A 34 5.48 4.59 -14.39
CA GLU A 34 6.66 5.09 -15.10
C GLU A 34 7.75 5.53 -14.14
N GLY A 35 8.97 5.07 -14.39
CA GLY A 35 10.14 5.31 -13.54
C GLY A 35 10.18 4.52 -12.23
N LEU A 36 9.14 3.78 -11.87
CA LEU A 36 9.06 2.97 -10.66
C LEU A 36 9.29 1.48 -10.93
N VAL A 37 8.81 1.00 -12.06
CA VAL A 37 8.98 -0.39 -12.52
C VAL A 37 9.85 -0.44 -13.76
N GLU A 38 10.56 -1.55 -13.94
CA GLU A 38 11.49 -1.73 -15.06
C GLU A 38 10.76 -1.69 -16.42
N ASN A 39 9.57 -2.29 -16.49
CA ASN A 39 8.75 -2.29 -17.70
C ASN A 39 7.30 -1.96 -17.36
N PRO A 40 6.87 -0.67 -17.45
CA PRO A 40 5.51 -0.25 -17.17
C PRO A 40 4.45 -0.95 -18.04
N GLU A 41 4.79 -1.31 -19.27
CA GLU A 41 3.85 -1.98 -20.20
C GLU A 41 3.37 -3.36 -19.68
N ARG A 42 4.14 -4.02 -18.80
CA ARG A 42 3.69 -5.26 -18.15
C ARG A 42 2.47 -5.07 -17.24
N MET A 43 2.18 -3.82 -16.85
CA MET A 43 0.96 -3.49 -16.10
C MET A 43 -0.29 -3.49 -16.98
N ARG A 44 -0.12 -3.44 -18.32
CA ARG A 44 -1.23 -3.33 -19.26
C ARG A 44 -2.00 -4.64 -19.36
N GLY A 45 -3.29 -4.60 -19.11
CA GLY A 45 -4.19 -5.74 -19.29
C GLY A 45 -4.04 -6.87 -18.29
N PHE A 46 -3.19 -6.73 -17.29
CA PHE A 46 -3.03 -7.70 -16.21
C PHE A 46 -3.65 -7.17 -14.92
N GLN A 47 -4.64 -7.89 -14.42
CA GLN A 47 -5.31 -7.56 -13.16
C GLN A 47 -4.35 -7.68 -11.96
N TYR A 48 -3.44 -8.65 -12.01
CA TYR A 48 -2.43 -8.92 -11.00
C TYR A 48 -1.04 -8.98 -11.66
N PRO A 49 -0.44 -7.82 -11.97
CA PRO A 49 0.86 -7.80 -12.63
C PRO A 49 1.98 -8.20 -11.65
N ASP A 50 2.97 -8.91 -12.16
CA ASP A 50 4.17 -9.23 -11.39
C ASP A 50 5.00 -7.96 -11.13
N VAL A 51 5.33 -7.73 -9.87
CA VAL A 51 6.21 -6.65 -9.42
C VAL A 51 7.21 -7.19 -8.39
N SER A 52 8.38 -6.59 -8.31
CA SER A 52 9.33 -6.87 -7.23
C SER A 52 8.99 -6.07 -5.96
N ALA A 53 9.50 -6.50 -4.80
CA ALA A 53 9.34 -5.76 -3.55
C ALA A 53 9.91 -4.33 -3.65
N VAL A 54 11.03 -4.15 -4.37
CA VAL A 54 11.63 -2.82 -4.58
C VAL A 54 10.73 -1.92 -5.43
N GLU A 55 10.13 -2.44 -6.48
CA GLU A 55 9.21 -1.68 -7.31
C GLU A 55 7.95 -1.31 -6.53
N LEU A 56 7.41 -2.24 -5.74
CA LEU A 56 6.26 -2.01 -4.89
C LEU A 56 6.56 -0.94 -3.81
N ALA A 57 7.72 -1.00 -3.17
CA ALA A 57 8.15 0.02 -2.21
C ALA A 57 8.27 1.41 -2.87
N LYS A 58 8.82 1.51 -4.08
CA LYS A 58 8.87 2.76 -4.84
C LYS A 58 7.47 3.31 -5.17
N MET A 59 6.52 2.44 -5.49
CA MET A 59 5.13 2.85 -5.70
C MET A 59 4.52 3.42 -4.42
N TRP A 60 4.81 2.83 -3.26
CA TRP A 60 4.36 3.37 -1.98
C TRP A 60 5.03 4.70 -1.61
N VAL A 61 6.30 4.92 -1.93
CA VAL A 61 6.96 6.24 -1.78
C VAL A 61 6.25 7.29 -2.65
N LYS A 62 5.90 6.95 -3.89
CA LYS A 62 5.11 7.86 -4.75
C LYS A 62 3.71 8.10 -4.18
N THR A 63 3.07 7.07 -3.64
CA THR A 63 1.77 7.20 -2.95
C THR A 63 1.88 8.15 -1.75
N TYR A 64 2.94 8.06 -0.96
CA TYR A 64 3.19 9.00 0.14
C TYR A 64 3.27 10.43 -0.36
N GLY A 65 4.07 10.69 -1.39
CA GLY A 65 4.16 12.02 -2.02
C GLY A 65 2.79 12.54 -2.48
N TYR A 66 1.96 11.67 -3.09
CA TYR A 66 0.61 12.04 -3.51
C TYR A 66 -0.32 12.36 -2.34
N LEU A 67 -0.28 11.57 -1.27
CA LEU A 67 -1.18 11.73 -0.12
C LEU A 67 -0.86 12.96 0.72
N PHE A 68 0.43 13.25 0.91
CA PHE A 68 0.94 14.24 1.86
C PHE A 68 1.66 15.43 1.23
N ALA A 69 1.72 15.51 -0.12
CA ALA A 69 2.30 16.68 -0.78
C ALA A 69 1.52 17.95 -0.44
N ASP A 70 2.25 18.99 -0.07
CA ASP A 70 1.68 20.33 0.01
C ASP A 70 1.27 20.80 -1.38
N ALA A 71 0.06 21.34 -1.50
CA ALA A 71 -0.55 21.70 -2.78
C ALA A 71 0.23 22.78 -3.60
N GLU A 72 1.30 23.34 -3.03
CA GLU A 72 2.07 24.45 -3.62
C GLU A 72 3.34 24.00 -4.37
N GLY A 73 3.72 22.71 -4.34
CA GLY A 73 5.05 22.27 -4.82
C GLY A 73 5.08 21.33 -6.02
N GLU A 74 3.96 20.79 -6.48
CA GLU A 74 3.96 19.77 -7.52
C GLU A 74 3.69 20.32 -8.92
N PRO A 75 4.50 19.93 -9.94
CA PRO A 75 4.36 20.42 -11.32
C PRO A 75 3.04 20.00 -12.00
N ASN A 76 2.20 19.18 -11.37
CA ASN A 76 0.92 18.71 -11.88
C ASN A 76 -0.25 19.03 -10.93
N ALA A 77 -0.24 20.18 -10.30
CA ALA A 77 -1.28 20.61 -9.33
C ALA A 77 -2.73 20.56 -9.88
N GLY A 78 -2.91 20.46 -11.20
CA GLY A 78 -4.23 20.30 -11.83
C GLY A 78 -4.81 18.88 -11.78
N GLU A 79 -4.01 17.85 -11.48
CA GLU A 79 -4.42 16.45 -11.46
C GLU A 79 -4.48 15.87 -10.03
N THR A 80 -4.06 16.64 -9.03
CA THR A 80 -4.05 16.18 -7.63
C THR A 80 -5.45 16.31 -7.03
N ALA A 81 -5.92 15.25 -6.40
CA ALA A 81 -7.18 15.28 -5.67
C ALA A 81 -7.14 16.32 -4.54
N SER A 82 -8.31 16.85 -4.17
CA SER A 82 -8.42 17.81 -3.06
C SER A 82 -7.87 17.22 -1.74
N ALA A 83 -7.41 18.06 -0.83
CA ALA A 83 -6.91 17.62 0.47
C ALA A 83 -7.90 16.68 1.21
N PRO A 84 -9.22 16.98 1.31
CA PRO A 84 -10.18 16.06 1.92
C PRO A 84 -10.27 14.70 1.22
N ALA A 85 -10.11 14.65 -0.11
CA ALA A 85 -10.13 13.39 -0.85
C ALA A 85 -8.87 12.56 -0.58
N ARG A 86 -7.72 13.20 -0.43
CA ARG A 86 -6.44 12.54 -0.07
C ARG A 86 -6.47 12.02 1.37
N GLU A 87 -6.99 12.80 2.31
CA GLU A 87 -7.21 12.38 3.70
C GLU A 87 -8.15 11.17 3.78
N TRP A 88 -9.26 11.21 3.04
CA TRP A 88 -10.17 10.08 2.95
C TRP A 88 -9.47 8.84 2.38
N LEU A 89 -8.67 8.99 1.33
CA LEU A 89 -7.91 7.88 0.73
C LEU A 89 -6.91 7.30 1.72
N ALA A 90 -6.14 8.14 2.43
CA ALA A 90 -5.23 7.71 3.48
C ALA A 90 -5.97 6.93 4.57
N SER A 91 -7.09 7.48 5.08
CA SER A 91 -7.90 6.82 6.11
C SER A 91 -8.45 5.45 5.67
N SER A 92 -8.68 5.25 4.37
CA SER A 92 -9.14 3.98 3.81
C SER A 92 -8.04 2.89 3.80
N MET A 93 -6.77 3.28 3.97
CA MET A 93 -5.62 2.36 4.04
C MET A 93 -5.24 1.97 5.48
N HIS A 94 -5.87 2.58 6.49
CA HIS A 94 -5.67 2.21 7.88
C HIS A 94 -6.32 0.86 8.17
N HIS A 95 -5.66 0.05 8.99
CA HIS A 95 -6.16 -1.26 9.46
C HIS A 95 -6.66 -2.13 8.29
N SER A 96 -5.85 -2.20 7.23
CA SER A 96 -6.13 -3.06 6.09
C SER A 96 -6.19 -4.53 6.52
N LEU A 97 -7.19 -5.23 6.05
CA LEU A 97 -7.41 -6.65 6.39
C LEU A 97 -6.14 -7.47 6.12
N ASN A 98 -5.74 -8.28 7.12
CA ASN A 98 -4.54 -9.13 7.09
C ASN A 98 -3.20 -8.39 6.93
N SER A 99 -3.13 -7.09 7.20
CA SER A 99 -1.85 -6.40 7.18
C SER A 99 -0.95 -6.89 8.31
N SER A 100 0.17 -7.48 7.94
CA SER A 100 1.22 -7.90 8.86
C SER A 100 2.06 -6.72 9.34
N ILE A 101 2.16 -5.66 8.54
CA ILE A 101 2.83 -4.41 8.92
C ILE A 101 2.02 -3.71 10.02
N ASP A 102 0.71 -3.58 9.85
CA ASP A 102 -0.17 -3.00 10.86
C ASP A 102 -0.14 -3.82 12.16
N ALA A 103 -0.21 -5.16 12.05
CA ALA A 103 -0.12 -6.07 13.19
C ALA A 103 1.21 -5.94 13.97
N ALA A 104 2.33 -5.70 13.27
CA ALA A 104 3.64 -5.48 13.89
C ALA A 104 3.69 -4.21 14.77
N HIS A 105 2.80 -3.24 14.51
CA HIS A 105 2.65 -2.00 15.27
C HIS A 105 1.44 -2.00 16.22
N GLY A 106 0.90 -3.17 16.54
CA GLY A 106 -0.20 -3.32 17.48
C GLY A 106 -1.60 -3.21 16.88
N GLY A 107 -1.73 -3.06 15.56
CA GLY A 107 -3.02 -3.01 14.88
C GLY A 107 -3.93 -1.91 15.44
N GLU A 108 -5.18 -2.22 15.71
CA GLU A 108 -6.16 -1.26 16.24
C GLU A 108 -5.80 -0.72 17.64
N GLU A 109 -5.04 -1.45 18.44
CA GLU A 109 -4.61 -1.03 19.76
C GLU A 109 -3.52 0.04 19.71
N ASN A 110 -2.66 -0.02 18.71
CA ASN A 110 -1.62 0.95 18.35
C ASN A 110 -1.05 1.74 19.53
N PRO A 111 -0.35 1.08 20.48
CA PRO A 111 0.03 1.69 21.76
C PRO A 111 1.05 2.82 21.63
N ASP A 112 1.79 2.86 20.55
CA ASP A 112 2.83 3.85 20.27
C ASP A 112 2.35 4.99 19.34
N GLY A 113 1.11 4.92 18.85
CA GLY A 113 0.53 5.93 17.97
C GLY A 113 1.12 5.95 16.54
N THR A 114 1.88 4.94 16.14
CA THR A 114 2.41 4.80 14.78
C THR A 114 1.29 4.67 13.77
N VAL A 115 1.28 5.50 12.73
CA VAL A 115 0.29 5.41 11.67
C VAL A 115 0.79 4.47 10.57
N VAL A 116 0.04 3.41 10.30
CA VAL A 116 0.32 2.47 9.21
C VAL A 116 -0.74 2.61 8.12
N LEU A 117 -0.29 2.94 6.91
CA LEU A 117 -1.10 2.91 5.70
C LEU A 117 -0.62 1.73 4.85
N SER A 118 -1.41 0.69 4.71
CA SER A 118 -0.96 -0.53 4.07
C SER A 118 -2.01 -1.18 3.19
N LYS A 119 -1.55 -2.13 2.36
CA LYS A 119 -2.41 -3.04 1.63
C LYS A 119 -1.76 -4.41 1.56
N ALA A 120 -2.35 -5.35 2.27
CA ALA A 120 -2.00 -6.75 2.15
C ALA A 120 -2.63 -7.39 0.90
N GLY A 121 -1.96 -8.40 0.38
CA GLY A 121 -2.45 -9.23 -0.71
C GLY A 121 -2.03 -10.68 -0.52
N TRP A 122 -2.94 -11.62 -0.78
CA TRP A 122 -2.66 -13.04 -0.65
C TRP A 122 -3.35 -13.87 -1.73
N ILE A 123 -2.68 -14.95 -2.15
CA ILE A 123 -3.23 -15.99 -3.01
C ILE A 123 -2.84 -17.33 -2.36
N ASN A 124 -3.80 -18.19 -2.11
CA ASN A 124 -3.57 -19.45 -1.42
C ASN A 124 -3.95 -20.64 -2.32
N GLY A 125 -3.09 -20.96 -3.28
CA GLY A 125 -3.21 -22.15 -4.10
C GLY A 125 -4.21 -22.05 -5.25
N GLU A 126 -4.48 -20.88 -5.75
CA GLU A 126 -5.21 -20.73 -7.01
C GLU A 126 -4.26 -21.05 -8.18
N GLY A 127 -4.43 -22.21 -8.78
CA GLY A 127 -3.42 -22.80 -9.66
C GLY A 127 -2.16 -23.14 -8.88
N ASP A 128 -1.01 -22.75 -9.38
CA ASP A 128 0.30 -22.93 -8.74
C ASP A 128 0.78 -21.66 -8.01
N TYR A 129 -0.10 -20.68 -7.79
CA TYR A 129 0.26 -19.42 -7.17
C TYR A 129 0.07 -19.45 -5.66
N TYR A 130 1.12 -19.06 -4.96
CA TYR A 130 1.14 -18.85 -3.52
C TYR A 130 1.79 -17.50 -3.23
N ALA A 131 1.06 -16.61 -2.62
CA ALA A 131 1.56 -15.30 -2.22
C ALA A 131 0.99 -14.88 -0.88
N LEU A 132 1.84 -14.32 -0.04
CA LEU A 132 1.46 -13.55 1.13
C LEU A 132 2.35 -12.32 1.15
N ASN A 133 1.78 -11.20 0.75
CA ASN A 133 2.49 -9.96 0.54
C ASN A 133 1.86 -8.86 1.40
N ASP A 134 2.66 -7.93 1.84
CA ASP A 134 2.17 -6.71 2.46
C ASP A 134 3.10 -5.55 2.11
N ALA A 135 2.52 -4.38 1.87
CA ALA A 135 3.30 -3.19 1.62
C ALA A 135 2.56 -1.94 2.10
N GLY A 136 3.32 -0.93 2.47
CA GLY A 136 2.73 0.26 3.04
C GLY A 136 3.74 1.34 3.40
N ILE A 137 3.23 2.34 4.10
CA ILE A 137 3.93 3.46 4.68
C ILE A 137 3.77 3.36 6.19
N VAL A 138 4.87 3.49 6.91
CA VAL A 138 4.90 3.59 8.37
C VAL A 138 5.33 4.99 8.75
N LEU A 139 4.51 5.66 9.55
CA LEU A 139 4.72 7.01 10.06
C LEU A 139 4.82 6.94 11.58
N PRO A 140 6.04 6.83 12.15
CA PRO A 140 6.23 6.77 13.60
C PRO A 140 5.70 8.04 14.27
N SER A 141 5.05 7.89 15.42
CA SER A 141 4.60 9.00 16.24
C SER A 141 5.61 9.28 17.36
N GLY A 142 6.86 9.53 17.03
CA GLY A 142 7.86 9.87 18.05
C GLY A 142 7.44 11.12 18.86
N GLU A 143 7.68 11.13 20.18
CA GLU A 143 7.46 12.31 21.05
C GLU A 143 8.19 13.58 20.53
N SER A 144 9.19 13.40 19.66
CA SER A 144 9.95 14.48 19.02
C SER A 144 9.39 14.94 17.68
N GLY A 145 8.42 14.20 17.06
CA GLY A 145 7.84 14.54 15.75
C GLY A 145 8.84 14.55 14.60
N ASN A 146 10.05 14.04 14.79
CA ASN A 146 11.18 14.14 13.86
C ASN A 146 11.63 12.80 13.28
N GLU A 147 10.98 11.69 13.61
CA GLU A 147 11.33 10.41 13.03
C GLU A 147 10.80 10.34 11.59
N PRO A 148 11.67 10.10 10.60
CA PRO A 148 11.22 10.01 9.22
C PRO A 148 10.37 8.75 9.03
N GLY A 149 9.21 8.91 8.39
CA GLY A 149 8.45 7.76 7.93
C GLY A 149 9.22 6.98 6.85
N TYR A 150 8.83 5.73 6.66
CA TYR A 150 9.43 4.88 5.64
C TYR A 150 8.38 4.07 4.88
N ALA A 151 8.71 3.66 3.65
CA ALA A 151 7.92 2.70 2.89
C ALA A 151 8.54 1.31 3.04
N ILE A 152 7.69 0.31 3.21
CA ILE A 152 8.07 -1.09 3.35
C ILE A 152 7.27 -1.95 2.37
N ALA A 153 7.92 -2.96 1.79
CA ALA A 153 7.25 -3.98 0.99
C ALA A 153 7.84 -5.36 1.30
N ILE A 154 7.00 -6.29 1.69
CA ILE A 154 7.35 -7.67 1.99
C ILE A 154 6.60 -8.55 1.00
N MET A 155 7.33 -9.38 0.26
CA MET A 155 6.77 -10.35 -0.67
C MET A 155 7.22 -11.75 -0.30
N SER A 156 6.27 -12.67 -0.17
CA SER A 156 6.52 -14.01 0.35
C SER A 156 5.55 -15.02 -0.27
N ASN A 157 5.93 -16.28 -0.27
CA ASN A 157 5.06 -17.41 -0.55
C ASN A 157 4.63 -18.18 0.73
N ALA A 158 4.88 -17.61 1.91
CA ALA A 158 4.55 -18.21 3.20
C ALA A 158 3.05 -18.04 3.56
N CYS A 159 2.16 -18.54 2.68
CA CYS A 159 0.71 -18.41 2.83
C CYS A 159 0.22 -18.88 4.20
N GLY A 160 -0.65 -18.08 4.84
CA GLY A 160 -1.20 -18.36 6.16
C GLY A 160 -0.23 -18.09 7.32
N ARG A 161 0.98 -17.59 7.06
CA ARG A 161 1.98 -17.28 8.08
C ARG A 161 2.14 -15.77 8.30
N ASN A 162 1.02 -15.08 8.54
CA ASN A 162 1.01 -13.65 8.85
C ASN A 162 1.89 -13.32 10.08
N ASP A 163 2.03 -14.29 11.01
CA ASP A 163 2.93 -14.20 12.15
C ASP A 163 4.37 -13.94 11.73
N LEU A 164 4.89 -14.68 10.74
CA LEU A 164 6.26 -14.51 10.25
C LEU A 164 6.48 -13.16 9.55
N LEU A 165 5.47 -12.69 8.80
CA LEU A 165 5.58 -11.39 8.16
C LEU A 165 5.51 -10.25 9.17
N ALA A 166 4.68 -10.38 10.22
CA ALA A 166 4.62 -9.40 11.31
C ALA A 166 5.94 -9.34 12.08
N ASP A 167 6.54 -10.50 12.41
CA ASP A 167 7.86 -10.56 13.05
C ASP A 167 8.96 -9.91 12.19
N LEU A 168 8.91 -10.15 10.87
CA LEU A 168 9.84 -9.53 9.93
C LEU A 168 9.62 -8.01 9.85
N ALA A 169 8.37 -7.56 9.76
CA ALA A 169 8.04 -6.14 9.73
C ALA A 169 8.52 -5.42 11.00
N GLY A 170 8.27 -6.00 12.18
CA GLY A 170 8.76 -5.47 13.46
C GLY A 170 10.29 -5.45 13.55
N THR A 171 10.97 -6.48 13.02
CA THR A 171 12.44 -6.51 12.97
C THR A 171 12.97 -5.39 12.08
N LEU A 172 12.38 -5.19 10.90
CA LEU A 172 12.78 -4.12 9.98
C LEU A 172 12.51 -2.73 10.58
N HIS A 173 11.38 -2.56 11.27
CA HIS A 173 11.10 -1.32 11.99
C HIS A 173 12.21 -0.99 12.99
N ASN A 174 12.58 -1.95 13.85
CA ASN A 174 13.64 -1.76 14.85
C ASN A 174 15.03 -1.47 14.26
N ILE A 175 15.26 -1.76 12.99
CA ILE A 175 16.52 -1.43 12.30
C ILE A 175 16.48 -0.02 11.70
N LEU A 176 15.26 0.45 11.33
CA LEU A 176 15.06 1.72 10.61
C LEU A 176 14.75 2.89 11.56
N SER A 177 14.22 2.61 12.74
CA SER A 177 13.98 3.57 13.83
C SER A 177 15.22 3.67 14.74
#